data_ef30b01459c72c4626b54bc1ae750bbe
#
_entry.id   ef30b01459c72c4626b54bc1ae750bbe
#
_cell.length_a   1.000
_cell.length_b   1.000
_cell.length_c   1.000
_cell.angle_alpha   90.00
_cell.angle_beta   90.00
_cell.angle_gamma   90.00
#
_symmetry.space_group_name_H-M   'P 1'
#
loop_
_entity.id
_entity.type
_entity.pdbx_description
1 polymer ?
#
loop_
_entity_poly.entity_id
_entity_poly.type
_entity_poly.pdbx_seq_one_letter_code
_entity_poly.pdbx_strand_id
1 'polypeptide(L)'
;MFDKIACFNYAIYMFVSVVLDPGSIDTARALVELLSQMGFNKVQRSCWESMKMNNDDLSKLKREIDRITDYYDNVRFYQFPVNGMFVITELKEKKWKKCQFKDGPSSQVKK
;
A
#
# COMPACT_ATOMS: atom_id res chain seq x y z
N MET A 1 -15.81 -7.59 -25.95
CA MET A 1 -14.79 -8.14 -25.77
C MET A 1 -13.72 -7.39 -25.23
N PHE A 2 -13.43 -6.31 -25.73
CA PHE A 2 -12.51 -5.46 -25.12
C PHE A 2 -12.89 -5.19 -23.69
N ASP A 3 -14.13 -4.99 -23.41
CA ASP A 3 -14.57 -4.72 -22.06
C ASP A 3 -14.33 -5.87 -21.15
N LYS A 4 -14.49 -7.09 -21.61
CA LYS A 4 -14.26 -8.21 -20.79
C LYS A 4 -12.82 -8.33 -20.42
N ILE A 5 -11.92 -8.06 -21.34
CA ILE A 5 -10.51 -8.14 -21.06
C ILE A 5 -10.12 -7.07 -20.06
N ALA A 6 -10.68 -5.88 -20.19
CA ALA A 6 -10.38 -4.81 -19.25
C ALA A 6 -10.83 -5.16 -17.85
N CYS A 7 -12.00 -5.76 -17.71
CA CYS A 7 -12.49 -6.15 -16.42
C CYS A 7 -11.64 -7.22 -15.81
N PHE A 8 -11.19 -8.16 -16.62
CA PHE A 8 -10.36 -9.22 -16.13
C PHE A 8 -9.03 -8.67 -15.63
N ASN A 9 -8.45 -7.70 -16.36
CA ASN A 9 -7.20 -7.10 -15.93
C ASN A 9 -7.38 -6.32 -14.63
N TYR A 10 -8.50 -5.64 -14.47
CA TYR A 10 -8.75 -4.90 -13.26
C TYR A 10 -8.88 -5.82 -12.06
N ALA A 11 -9.32 -7.06 -12.26
CA ALA A 11 -9.43 -7.99 -11.17
C ALA A 11 -8.06 -8.37 -10.62
N ILE A 12 -7.00 -8.25 -11.45
CA ILE A 12 -5.66 -8.61 -11.03
C ILE A 12 -4.95 -7.45 -10.33
N TYR A 13 -5.25 -6.24 -10.73
CA TYR A 13 -4.57 -5.08 -10.19
C TYR A 13 -5.40 -4.37 -9.13
N MET A 14 -4.73 -3.72 -8.23
CA MET A 14 -5.39 -2.96 -7.19
C MET A 14 -4.77 -1.58 -7.07
N PHE A 15 -5.51 -0.68 -6.48
CA PHE A 15 -5.01 0.63 -6.12
C PHE A 15 -4.30 0.49 -4.79
N VAL A 16 -3.13 1.08 -4.68
CA VAL A 16 -2.38 1.10 -3.43
C VAL A 16 -1.90 2.52 -3.18
N SER A 17 -2.21 3.03 -2.00
CA SER A 17 -1.69 4.31 -1.54
C SER A 17 -0.77 4.04 -0.37
N VAL A 18 0.41 4.62 -0.38
CA VAL A 18 1.41 4.44 0.67
C VAL A 18 1.70 5.79 1.29
N VAL A 19 1.56 5.88 2.60
CA VAL A 19 1.84 7.10 3.34
C VAL A 19 3.06 6.84 4.21
N LEU A 20 4.06 7.70 4.10
CA LEU A 20 5.34 7.52 4.77
C LEU A 20 5.51 8.47 5.93
N ASP A 21 6.04 7.95 7.03
CA ASP A 21 6.41 8.76 8.17
C ASP A 21 7.76 8.24 8.67
N PRO A 22 8.84 8.53 7.95
CA PRO A 22 10.16 7.97 8.27
C PRO A 22 10.79 8.68 9.46
N GLY A 23 11.60 7.94 10.21
CA GLY A 23 12.27 8.47 11.36
C GLY A 23 13.62 9.12 11.06
N SER A 24 14.11 8.98 9.83
CA SER A 24 15.38 9.59 9.44
C SER A 24 15.37 9.98 7.97
N ILE A 25 16.30 10.85 7.60
CA ILE A 25 16.42 11.28 6.21
C ILE A 25 16.90 10.12 5.33
N ASP A 26 17.78 9.29 5.84
CA ASP A 26 18.30 8.17 5.07
C ASP A 26 17.20 7.17 4.75
N THR A 27 16.37 6.84 5.72
CA THR A 27 15.24 5.95 5.48
C THR A 27 14.25 6.59 4.51
N ALA A 28 13.98 7.88 4.68
CA ALA A 28 13.08 8.59 3.78
C ALA A 28 13.55 8.48 2.34
N ARG A 29 14.84 8.69 2.11
CA ARG A 29 15.40 8.65 0.78
C ARG A 29 15.31 7.24 0.18
N ALA A 30 15.62 6.23 0.99
CA ALA A 30 15.55 4.85 0.54
C ALA A 30 14.13 4.44 0.18
N LEU A 31 13.14 4.86 0.99
CA LEU A 31 11.74 4.54 0.72
C LEU A 31 11.23 5.21 -0.55
N VAL A 32 11.59 6.48 -0.75
CA VAL A 32 11.18 7.21 -1.95
C VAL A 32 11.76 6.56 -3.19
N GLU A 33 13.02 6.15 -3.12
CA GLU A 33 13.66 5.51 -4.26
C GLU A 33 12.99 4.18 -4.56
N LEU A 34 12.68 3.41 -3.56
CA LEU A 34 12.01 2.13 -3.74
C LEU A 34 10.63 2.30 -4.37
N LEU A 35 9.83 3.23 -3.86
CA LEU A 35 8.50 3.46 -4.40
C LEU A 35 8.57 3.94 -5.84
N SER A 36 9.52 4.79 -6.16
CA SER A 36 9.70 5.25 -7.53
C SER A 36 10.06 4.10 -8.46
N GLN A 37 10.92 3.20 -8.02
CA GLN A 37 11.31 2.06 -8.82
C GLN A 37 10.15 1.09 -9.03
N MET A 38 9.24 1.02 -8.09
CA MET A 38 8.09 0.14 -8.17
C MET A 38 6.91 0.77 -8.93
N GLY A 39 7.12 1.96 -9.49
CA GLY A 39 6.10 2.57 -10.32
C GLY A 39 5.08 3.42 -9.60
N PHE A 40 5.33 3.78 -8.35
CA PHE A 40 4.42 4.65 -7.63
C PHE A 40 4.66 6.10 -8.04
N ASN A 41 3.58 6.89 -8.00
CA ASN A 41 3.63 8.30 -8.28
C ASN A 41 3.40 9.08 -7.00
N LYS A 42 4.23 10.10 -6.78
CA LYS A 42 4.07 10.94 -5.61
C LYS A 42 2.90 11.88 -5.84
N VAL A 43 1.90 11.84 -4.98
CA VAL A 43 0.72 12.69 -5.10
C VAL A 43 0.70 13.80 -4.06
N GLN A 44 1.37 13.59 -2.92
CA GLN A 44 1.54 14.61 -1.91
C GLN A 44 2.85 14.33 -1.19
N ARG A 45 3.24 15.25 -0.32
CA ARG A 45 4.55 15.18 0.33
C ARG A 45 4.91 13.80 0.87
N SER A 46 4.00 13.16 1.54
CA SER A 46 4.28 11.86 2.16
C SER A 46 3.45 10.74 1.56
N CYS A 47 2.75 10.98 0.46
CA CYS A 47 1.80 10.02 -0.09
C CYS A 47 2.13 9.64 -1.52
N TRP A 48 2.15 8.33 -1.76
CA TRP A 48 2.51 7.77 -3.06
C TRP A 48 1.44 6.78 -3.48
N GLU A 49 1.09 6.77 -4.76
CA GLU A 49 -0.01 5.92 -5.23
C GLU A 49 0.36 5.15 -6.49
N SER A 50 -0.23 3.97 -6.62
CA SER A 50 -0.12 3.16 -7.82
C SER A 50 -1.46 2.50 -8.10
N MET A 51 -1.86 2.49 -9.38
CA MET A 51 -3.10 1.83 -9.79
C MET A 51 -2.81 0.48 -10.43
N LYS A 52 -1.56 0.05 -10.43
CA LYS A 52 -1.16 -1.14 -11.16
C LYS A 52 -0.43 -2.18 -10.32
N MET A 53 -0.69 -2.20 -9.05
CA MET A 53 -0.06 -3.19 -8.18
C MET A 53 -0.80 -4.50 -8.23
N ASN A 54 -0.06 -5.60 -8.31
CA ASN A 54 -0.67 -6.92 -8.12
C ASN A 54 -0.17 -7.46 -6.78
N ASN A 55 -0.70 -8.63 -6.38
CA ASN A 55 -0.35 -9.19 -5.08
C ASN A 55 1.13 -9.51 -4.94
N ASP A 56 1.74 -10.04 -5.99
CA ASP A 56 3.15 -10.41 -5.92
C ASP A 56 4.03 -9.18 -5.75
N ASP A 57 3.76 -8.13 -6.51
CA ASP A 57 4.54 -6.90 -6.40
C ASP A 57 4.35 -6.25 -5.05
N LEU A 58 3.13 -6.28 -4.52
CA LEU A 58 2.86 -5.70 -3.22
C LEU A 58 3.60 -6.47 -2.12
N SER A 59 3.65 -7.79 -2.22
CA SER A 59 4.38 -8.59 -1.25
C SER A 59 5.87 -8.27 -1.30
N LYS A 60 6.43 -8.10 -2.50
CA LYS A 60 7.83 -7.74 -2.62
C LYS A 60 8.08 -6.36 -2.02
N LEU A 61 7.19 -5.42 -2.30
CA LEU A 61 7.31 -4.07 -1.79
C LEU A 61 7.31 -4.07 -0.26
N LYS A 62 6.39 -4.80 0.33
CA LYS A 62 6.32 -4.85 1.79
C LYS A 62 7.56 -5.47 2.41
N ARG A 63 8.11 -6.51 1.79
CA ARG A 63 9.35 -7.10 2.28
C ARG A 63 10.50 -6.12 2.22
N GLU A 64 10.61 -5.37 1.12
CA GLU A 64 11.68 -4.40 0.99
C GLU A 64 11.52 -3.25 1.97
N ILE A 65 10.29 -2.80 2.18
CA ILE A 65 10.03 -1.75 3.15
C ILE A 65 10.39 -2.24 4.55
N ASP A 66 10.03 -3.48 4.87
CA ASP A 66 10.37 -4.03 6.16
C ASP A 66 11.89 -4.07 6.37
N ARG A 67 12.62 -4.40 5.32
CA ARG A 67 14.07 -4.49 5.42
C ARG A 67 14.73 -3.13 5.59
N ILE A 68 14.18 -2.09 4.94
CA ILE A 68 14.75 -0.76 4.99
C ILE A 68 14.45 -0.03 6.30
N THR A 69 13.30 -0.30 6.90
CA THR A 69 12.81 0.48 8.03
C THR A 69 13.26 -0.07 9.37
N ASP A 70 13.15 0.76 10.39
CA ASP A 70 13.44 0.32 11.74
C ASP A 70 12.31 0.76 12.67
N TYR A 71 12.53 0.69 13.96
CA TYR A 71 11.52 0.94 14.97
C TYR A 71 10.88 2.32 14.87
N TYR A 72 11.62 3.29 14.38
CA TYR A 72 11.13 4.68 14.34
C TYR A 72 10.47 5.08 13.04
N ASP A 73 10.36 4.17 12.10
CA ASP A 73 9.75 4.46 10.81
C ASP A 73 8.34 3.91 10.76
N ASN A 74 7.41 4.68 10.25
CA ASN A 74 6.04 4.22 10.10
C ASN A 74 5.64 4.29 8.63
N VAL A 75 4.94 3.26 8.17
CA VAL A 75 4.47 3.19 6.79
C VAL A 75 3.05 2.65 6.81
N ARG A 76 2.16 3.30 6.07
CA ARG A 76 0.77 2.88 6.04
C ARG A 76 0.33 2.66 4.60
N PHE A 77 -0.36 1.55 4.37
CA PHE A 77 -0.86 1.18 3.06
C PHE A 77 -2.36 1.17 3.06
N TYR A 78 -2.96 1.72 1.99
CA TYR A 78 -4.39 1.61 1.76
C TYR A 78 -4.53 0.85 0.45
N GLN A 79 -5.23 -0.26 0.46
CA GLN A 79 -5.30 -1.18 -0.67
C GLN A 79 -6.74 -1.49 -1.02
N PHE A 80 -7.07 -1.45 -2.33
CA PHE A 80 -8.41 -1.77 -2.78
C PHE A 80 -8.38 -2.10 -4.27
N PRO A 81 -9.08 -3.17 -4.70
CA PRO A 81 -9.72 -4.18 -3.88
C PRO A 81 -8.79 -5.33 -3.55
N VAL A 82 -8.97 -5.90 -2.38
CA VAL A 82 -8.23 -7.10 -1.98
C VAL A 82 -9.30 -8.12 -1.67
N ASN A 83 -9.61 -8.97 -2.64
CA ASN A 83 -10.72 -9.92 -2.55
C ASN A 83 -12.02 -9.17 -2.27
N GLY A 84 -12.21 -8.03 -2.94
CA GLY A 84 -13.42 -7.23 -2.78
C GLY A 84 -13.43 -6.37 -1.53
N MET A 85 -12.37 -6.38 -0.77
CA MET A 85 -12.32 -5.63 0.48
C MET A 85 -11.36 -4.45 0.40
N PHE A 86 -11.58 -3.49 1.26
CA PHE A 86 -10.69 -2.37 1.47
C PHE A 86 -9.78 -2.80 2.61
N VAL A 87 -8.49 -2.73 2.42
CA VAL A 87 -7.53 -3.19 3.42
C VAL A 87 -6.58 -2.06 3.78
N ILE A 88 -6.36 -1.88 5.06
CA ILE A 88 -5.35 -0.94 5.55
C ILE A 88 -4.30 -1.79 6.25
N THR A 89 -3.03 -1.61 5.85
CA THR A 89 -1.92 -2.31 6.47
C THR A 89 -0.95 -1.28 6.99
N GLU A 90 -0.43 -1.49 8.16
CA GLU A 90 0.45 -0.51 8.78
C GLU A 90 1.67 -1.19 9.36
N LEU A 91 2.84 -0.61 9.11
CA LEU A 91 4.08 -1.03 9.76
C LEU A 91 4.43 0.05 10.76
N LYS A 92 4.43 -0.29 12.04
CA LYS A 92 4.74 0.65 13.11
C LYS A 92 5.49 -0.08 14.20
N GLU A 93 6.61 0.48 14.62
CA GLU A 93 7.44 -0.16 15.65
C GLU A 93 7.82 -1.58 15.22
N LYS A 94 8.15 -1.73 13.95
CA LYS A 94 8.54 -3.00 13.34
C LYS A 94 7.47 -4.07 13.44
N LYS A 95 6.21 -3.69 13.59
CA LYS A 95 5.10 -4.63 13.63
C LYS A 95 4.09 -4.29 12.56
N TRP A 96 3.60 -5.32 11.88
CA TRP A 96 2.60 -5.16 10.84
C TRP A 96 1.22 -5.42 11.41
N LYS A 97 0.27 -4.54 11.10
CA LYS A 97 -1.13 -4.70 11.50
C LYS A 97 -1.99 -4.53 10.28
N LYS A 98 -3.10 -5.23 10.24
CA LYS A 98 -3.99 -5.19 9.09
C LYS A 98 -5.43 -5.03 9.56
N CYS A 99 -6.19 -4.21 8.84
CA CYS A 99 -7.60 -3.99 9.10
C CYS A 99 -8.33 -4.11 7.78
N GLN A 100 -9.47 -4.79 7.75
CA GLN A 100 -10.21 -5.03 6.52
C GLN A 100 -11.64 -4.56 6.66
N PHE A 101 -12.19 -3.95 5.60
CA PHE A 101 -13.56 -3.50 5.59
C PHE A 101 -14.24 -4.07 4.37
N LYS A 102 -15.32 -4.81 4.58
CA LYS A 102 -16.00 -5.41 3.48
C LYS A 102 -16.93 -4.45 2.78
N ASP A 103 -17.72 -3.72 3.52
CA ASP A 103 -18.67 -2.79 2.96
C ASP A 103 -18.26 -1.36 3.24
N GLY A 104 -16.98 -1.16 3.42
CA GLY A 104 -16.47 0.16 3.73
C GLY A 104 -16.57 0.45 5.22
N PRO A 105 -16.17 1.64 5.62
CA PRO A 105 -16.06 1.97 7.04
C PRO A 105 -17.36 1.90 7.80
N SER A 106 -18.49 1.99 7.12
CA SER A 106 -19.75 1.98 7.81
C SER A 106 -19.98 0.70 8.59
N SER A 107 -19.40 -0.41 8.14
CA SER A 107 -19.59 -1.64 8.85
C SER A 107 -18.87 -1.66 10.17
N GLN A 108 -17.99 -0.70 10.39
CA GLN A 108 -17.24 -0.64 11.64
C GLN A 108 -17.95 0.22 12.67
N VAL A 109 -18.87 1.00 12.23
CA VAL A 109 -19.54 1.89 13.15
C VAL A 109 -20.48 1.23 14.05
N LYS A 110 -20.91 0.05 13.73
CA LYS A 110 -21.83 -0.57 14.51
C LYS A 110 -21.25 -1.03 15.71
N LYS A 111 -20.57 -0.78 16.35
CA LYS A 111 -20.19 -1.30 17.55
C LYS A 111 -20.59 -0.62 18.65
#